data_588e398881f0af67b51eedac5f735eb2
#
_entry.id   588e398881f0af67b51eedac5f735eb2
#
_cell.length_a   1.000
_cell.length_b   1.000
_cell.length_c   1.000
_cell.angle_alpha   90.00
_cell.angle_beta   90.00
_cell.angle_gamma   90.00
#
_symmetry.space_group_name_H-M   'P 1'
#
loop_
_entity.id
_entity.type
_entity.pdbx_description
1 polymer ?
#
loop_
_entity_poly.entity_id
_entity_poly.type
_entity_poly.pdbx_seq_one_letter_code
_entity_poly.pdbx_strand_id
1 'polypeptide(L)'
;MRLQRQVVDYALRRRSLLAEVYSGRTGVSEVCDANPYLLRAAKFHGKLSTVMCPICRKEQLTLVSWVFGDHLGAVSGSARTAEELVLLATRFEEFSVHVVEVCRTCSWNHLVKSYVLGAARKARPTRPPGGSRSTRTARDGARTASE
;
A
#
# COMPACT_ATOMS: atom_id res chain seq x y z
N MET A 1 8.79 17.02 8.33
CA MET A 1 7.74 16.03 8.23
C MET A 1 7.31 15.81 6.80
N ARG A 2 7.16 14.59 6.45
CA ARG A 2 6.77 14.29 5.07
C ARG A 2 5.27 14.39 4.90
N LEU A 3 4.89 15.02 3.83
CA LEU A 3 3.48 15.19 3.53
C LEU A 3 2.94 13.92 2.89
N GLN A 4 1.93 13.36 3.52
CA GLN A 4 1.24 12.21 2.95
C GLN A 4 0.29 12.71 1.88
N ARG A 5 0.36 12.10 0.72
CA ARG A 5 -0.47 12.50 -0.42
C ARG A 5 -1.36 11.35 -0.84
N GLN A 6 -2.45 11.65 -1.50
CA GLN A 6 -3.38 10.66 -2.03
C GLN A 6 -3.79 9.66 -0.96
N VAL A 7 -4.19 10.18 0.19
CA VAL A 7 -4.54 9.34 1.32
C VAL A 7 -5.88 8.66 1.07
N VAL A 8 -5.91 7.35 1.24
CA VAL A 8 -7.15 6.57 1.19
C VAL A 8 -7.36 5.97 2.56
N ASP A 9 -8.54 6.21 3.12
CA ASP A 9 -8.89 5.75 4.45
C ASP A 9 -9.87 4.58 4.32
N TYR A 10 -9.60 3.51 5.03
CA TYR A 10 -10.42 2.29 4.95
C TYR A 10 -11.33 2.10 6.16
N ALA A 11 -11.59 3.17 6.92
CA ALA A 11 -12.39 3.06 8.15
C ALA A 11 -13.80 2.57 7.89
N LEU A 12 -14.43 3.02 6.81
CA LEU A 12 -15.79 2.58 6.50
C LEU A 12 -15.83 1.11 6.12
N ARG A 13 -14.85 0.67 5.33
CA ARG A 13 -14.78 -0.73 4.96
C ARG A 13 -14.55 -1.61 6.18
N ARG A 14 -13.71 -1.15 7.09
CA ARG A 14 -13.44 -1.85 8.34
C ARG A 14 -14.71 -1.97 9.18
N ARG A 15 -15.45 -0.90 9.28
CA ARG A 15 -16.69 -0.90 10.03
C ARG A 15 -17.71 -1.84 9.45
N SER A 16 -17.82 -1.86 8.12
CA SER A 16 -18.73 -2.78 7.43
C SER A 16 -18.37 -4.22 7.70
N LEU A 17 -17.09 -4.53 7.62
CA LEU A 17 -16.63 -5.90 7.86
C LEU A 17 -16.92 -6.31 9.30
N LEU A 18 -16.65 -5.44 10.26
CA LEU A 18 -16.90 -5.75 11.65
C LEU A 18 -18.39 -5.96 11.91
N ALA A 19 -19.25 -5.20 11.23
CA ALA A 19 -20.69 -5.40 11.37
C ALA A 19 -21.08 -6.80 10.88
N GLU A 20 -20.45 -7.27 9.81
CA GLU A 20 -20.71 -8.62 9.31
C GLU A 20 -20.24 -9.68 10.29
N VAL A 21 -19.10 -9.45 10.92
CA VAL A 21 -18.59 -10.41 11.91
C VAL A 21 -19.51 -10.46 13.11
N TYR A 22 -19.90 -9.29 13.62
CA TYR A 22 -20.75 -9.24 14.81
C TYR A 22 -22.14 -9.80 14.56
N SER A 23 -22.63 -9.73 13.33
CA SER A 23 -23.93 -10.29 12.97
C SER A 23 -23.86 -11.77 12.61
N GLY A 24 -22.68 -12.35 12.57
CA GLY A 24 -22.51 -13.75 12.26
C GLY A 24 -22.45 -14.07 10.78
N ARG A 25 -22.52 -13.06 9.90
CA ARG A 25 -22.45 -13.31 8.45
C ARG A 25 -21.06 -13.72 8.01
N THR A 26 -20.05 -13.21 8.69
CA THR A 26 -18.66 -13.55 8.41
C THR A 26 -18.08 -14.16 9.66
N GLY A 27 -17.42 -15.31 9.52
CA GLY A 27 -16.84 -16.00 10.66
C GLY A 27 -15.57 -15.33 11.14
N VAL A 28 -15.31 -15.46 12.43
CA VAL A 28 -14.10 -14.88 13.03
C VAL A 28 -12.85 -15.44 12.35
N SER A 29 -12.85 -16.73 12.00
CA SER A 29 -11.68 -17.32 11.37
C SER A 29 -11.39 -16.75 9.98
N GLU A 30 -12.41 -16.15 9.36
CA GLU A 30 -12.21 -15.56 8.03
C GLU A 30 -11.50 -14.22 8.11
N VAL A 31 -11.53 -13.57 9.25
CA VAL A 31 -10.91 -12.24 9.42
C VAL A 31 -9.71 -12.29 10.35
N CYS A 32 -9.56 -13.36 11.11
CA CYS A 32 -8.41 -13.55 11.98
C CYS A 32 -7.45 -14.50 11.27
N ASP A 33 -6.97 -14.04 10.12
CA ASP A 33 -6.24 -14.87 9.18
C ASP A 33 -4.88 -14.31 8.80
N ALA A 34 -4.29 -13.48 9.65
CA ALA A 34 -2.97 -12.94 9.38
C ALA A 34 -1.98 -14.08 9.17
N ASN A 35 -1.25 -14.02 8.06
CA ASN A 35 -0.27 -15.06 7.79
C ASN A 35 0.97 -14.85 8.64
N PRO A 36 1.84 -15.87 8.77
CA PRO A 36 3.03 -15.75 9.61
C PRO A 36 3.96 -14.63 9.19
N TYR A 37 3.97 -14.31 7.91
CA TYR A 37 4.82 -13.24 7.40
C TYR A 37 4.39 -11.88 7.96
N LEU A 38 3.08 -11.63 7.95
CA LEU A 38 2.52 -10.40 8.51
C LEU A 38 2.74 -10.34 10.02
N LEU A 39 2.55 -11.46 10.71
CA LEU A 39 2.77 -11.51 12.16
C LEU A 39 4.23 -11.22 12.51
N ARG A 40 5.15 -11.74 11.72
CA ARG A 40 6.56 -11.47 11.93
C ARG A 40 6.88 -10.01 11.67
N ALA A 41 6.32 -9.44 10.63
CA ALA A 41 6.54 -8.03 10.34
C ALA A 41 6.01 -7.16 11.48
N ALA A 42 4.87 -7.53 12.05
CA ALA A 42 4.31 -6.79 13.18
C ALA A 42 5.27 -6.84 14.36
N LYS A 43 5.86 -7.98 14.60
CA LYS A 43 6.77 -8.14 15.73
C LYS A 43 8.03 -7.29 15.61
N PHE A 44 8.60 -7.24 14.41
CA PHE A 44 9.91 -6.60 14.23
C PHE A 44 9.86 -5.20 13.67
N HIS A 45 8.80 -4.84 13.00
CA HIS A 45 8.71 -3.54 12.32
C HIS A 45 7.44 -2.78 12.66
N GLY A 46 6.58 -3.35 13.48
CA GLY A 46 5.31 -2.73 13.80
C GLY A 46 5.40 -1.71 14.90
N LYS A 47 4.37 -0.91 14.98
CA LYS A 47 4.23 0.09 16.04
C LYS A 47 2.93 -0.18 16.77
N LEU A 48 3.02 -0.33 18.09
CA LEU A 48 1.83 -0.58 18.88
C LEU A 48 0.93 0.66 18.88
N SER A 49 -0.35 0.46 18.63
CA SER A 49 -1.32 1.54 18.66
C SER A 49 -2.06 1.55 19.97
N THR A 50 -2.96 2.53 20.14
CA THR A 50 -3.80 2.60 21.33
C THR A 50 -5.16 1.93 21.12
N VAL A 51 -5.38 1.34 19.96
CA VAL A 51 -6.67 0.74 19.61
C VAL A 51 -6.67 -0.73 19.99
N MET A 52 -7.67 -1.13 20.76
CA MET A 52 -7.82 -2.54 21.13
C MET A 52 -8.34 -3.34 19.96
N CYS A 53 -7.92 -4.59 19.88
CA CYS A 53 -8.42 -5.49 18.86
C CYS A 53 -9.94 -5.59 18.94
N PRO A 54 -10.65 -5.38 17.84
CA PRO A 54 -12.11 -5.41 17.86
C PRO A 54 -12.68 -6.81 17.96
N ILE A 55 -11.85 -7.83 17.81
CA ILE A 55 -12.31 -9.21 17.83
C ILE A 55 -12.05 -9.86 19.18
N CYS A 56 -10.78 -9.97 19.58
CA CYS A 56 -10.47 -10.66 20.83
C CYS A 56 -10.48 -9.73 22.04
N ARG A 57 -10.29 -8.42 21.82
CA ARG A 57 -10.30 -7.40 22.86
C ARG A 57 -9.28 -7.64 23.98
N LYS A 58 -8.24 -8.38 23.68
CA LYS A 58 -7.22 -8.71 24.67
C LYS A 58 -5.92 -7.99 24.44
N GLU A 59 -5.75 -7.41 23.25
CA GLU A 59 -4.48 -6.83 22.91
C GLU A 59 -4.68 -5.60 22.04
N GLN A 60 -3.80 -4.61 22.19
CA GLN A 60 -3.81 -3.45 21.32
C GLN A 60 -3.26 -3.85 19.96
N LEU A 61 -3.81 -3.23 18.92
CA LEU A 61 -3.41 -3.53 17.56
C LEU A 61 -2.04 -2.94 17.25
N THR A 62 -1.27 -3.67 16.46
CA THR A 62 0.02 -3.23 15.97
C THR A 62 -0.15 -2.77 14.53
N LEU A 63 0.45 -1.64 14.19
CA LEU A 63 0.39 -1.10 12.84
C LEU A 63 1.67 -1.44 12.11
N VAL A 64 1.52 -1.94 10.89
CA VAL A 64 2.65 -2.30 10.03
C VAL A 64 2.53 -1.51 8.74
N SER A 65 3.60 -0.84 8.37
CA SER A 65 3.61 -0.04 7.14
C SER A 65 4.40 -0.78 6.06
N TRP A 66 3.72 -1.09 4.97
CA TRP A 66 4.32 -1.77 3.82
C TRP A 66 4.55 -0.75 2.71
N VAL A 67 5.70 -0.85 2.04
CA VAL A 67 6.03 0.07 0.95
C VAL A 67 5.99 -0.66 -0.39
N PHE A 68 5.52 0.04 -1.40
CA PHE A 68 5.43 -0.50 -2.76
C PHE A 68 5.77 0.59 -3.76
N GLY A 69 6.60 0.27 -4.72
CA GLY A 69 6.95 1.23 -5.75
C GLY A 69 7.96 0.65 -6.72
N ASP A 70 7.82 1.03 -7.99
CA ASP A 70 8.70 0.53 -9.02
C ASP A 70 10.15 0.92 -8.78
N HIS A 71 10.36 2.09 -8.19
CA HIS A 71 11.71 2.58 -7.99
C HIS A 71 12.40 2.00 -6.76
N LEU A 72 11.65 1.27 -5.94
CA LEU A 72 12.19 0.74 -4.70
C LEU A 72 12.99 -0.54 -4.89
N GLY A 73 12.82 -1.19 -6.02
CA GLY A 73 13.54 -2.44 -6.27
C GLY A 73 13.21 -3.49 -5.21
N ALA A 74 14.24 -4.03 -4.60
CA ALA A 74 14.07 -5.10 -3.62
C ALA A 74 13.38 -4.62 -2.34
N VAL A 75 13.34 -3.31 -2.11
CA VAL A 75 12.67 -2.76 -0.93
C VAL A 75 11.16 -2.82 -1.08
N SER A 76 10.67 -2.84 -2.33
CA SER A 76 9.25 -2.91 -2.58
C SER A 76 8.66 -4.19 -1.98
N GLY A 77 7.54 -4.05 -1.28
CA GLY A 77 6.90 -5.18 -0.63
C GLY A 77 7.44 -5.49 0.75
N SER A 78 8.22 -4.59 1.34
CA SER A 78 8.78 -4.81 2.68
C SER A 78 8.11 -3.91 3.70
N ALA A 79 8.17 -4.33 4.96
CA ALA A 79 7.64 -3.54 6.08
C ALA A 79 8.73 -2.60 6.58
N ARG A 80 8.33 -1.37 6.87
CA ARG A 80 9.29 -0.34 7.30
C ARG A 80 8.79 0.39 8.53
N THR A 81 9.72 0.80 9.39
CA THR A 81 9.38 1.60 10.55
C THR A 81 9.18 3.05 10.14
N ALA A 82 8.65 3.86 11.05
CA ALA A 82 8.43 5.28 10.78
C ALA A 82 9.73 5.98 10.39
N GLU A 83 10.82 5.66 11.08
CA GLU A 83 12.12 6.25 10.78
C GLU A 83 12.61 5.84 9.40
N GLU A 84 12.41 4.59 9.05
CA GLU A 84 12.80 4.11 7.73
C GLU A 84 11.99 4.77 6.62
N LEU A 85 10.71 5.01 6.88
CA LEU A 85 9.88 5.70 5.89
C LEU A 85 10.38 7.09 5.60
N VAL A 86 10.81 7.82 6.62
CA VAL A 86 11.36 9.15 6.43
C VAL A 86 12.60 9.08 5.55
N LEU A 87 13.48 8.13 5.80
CA LEU A 87 14.69 7.97 5.00
C LEU A 87 14.36 7.61 3.56
N LEU A 88 13.43 6.68 3.37
CA LEU A 88 13.04 6.29 2.02
C LEU A 88 12.43 7.47 1.26
N ALA A 89 11.65 8.31 1.95
CA ALA A 89 11.02 9.45 1.32
C ALA A 89 12.04 10.48 0.83
N THR A 90 13.23 10.51 1.43
CA THR A 90 14.27 11.42 0.96
C THR A 90 15.09 10.85 -0.18
N ARG A 91 15.07 9.52 -0.36
CA ARG A 91 15.94 8.86 -1.33
C ARG A 91 15.22 8.47 -2.62
N PHE A 92 13.92 8.24 -2.55
CA PHE A 92 13.19 7.71 -3.68
C PHE A 92 12.08 8.65 -4.11
N GLU A 93 11.75 8.57 -5.39
CA GLU A 93 10.57 9.22 -5.91
C GLU A 93 9.34 8.51 -5.37
N GLU A 94 8.19 8.94 -5.77
CA GLU A 94 6.93 8.46 -5.24
C GLU A 94 6.87 6.95 -5.03
N PHE A 95 6.41 6.57 -3.87
CA PHE A 95 6.08 5.18 -3.57
C PHE A 95 4.86 5.20 -2.66
N SER A 96 4.13 4.09 -2.63
CA SER A 96 2.95 4.00 -1.79
C SER A 96 3.25 3.27 -0.49
N VAL A 97 2.51 3.66 0.54
CA VAL A 97 2.62 3.04 1.86
C VAL A 97 1.23 2.52 2.21
N HIS A 98 1.16 1.26 2.62
CA HIS A 98 -0.09 0.62 3.04
C HIS A 98 0.04 0.26 4.50
N VAL A 99 -0.81 0.85 5.33
CA VAL A 99 -0.78 0.62 6.77
C VAL A 99 -1.81 -0.43 7.11
N VAL A 100 -1.36 -1.50 7.73
CA VAL A 100 -2.21 -2.63 8.13
C VAL A 100 -2.20 -2.73 9.63
N GLU A 101 -3.40 -2.88 10.23
CA GLU A 101 -3.48 -3.17 11.66
C GLU A 101 -3.52 -4.68 11.83
N VAL A 102 -2.89 -5.15 12.89
CA VAL A 102 -2.80 -6.59 13.13
C VAL A 102 -2.88 -6.86 14.64
N CYS A 103 -3.64 -7.88 14.99
CA CYS A 103 -3.64 -8.37 16.37
C CYS A 103 -2.71 -9.60 16.43
N ARG A 104 -1.68 -9.49 17.24
CA ARG A 104 -0.71 -10.57 17.32
C ARG A 104 -1.22 -11.74 18.16
N THR A 105 -2.38 -11.58 18.80
CA THR A 105 -2.99 -12.65 19.60
C THR A 105 -3.98 -13.48 18.80
N CYS A 106 -4.94 -12.82 18.11
CA CYS A 106 -5.97 -13.56 17.38
C CYS A 106 -5.80 -13.55 15.87
N SER A 107 -4.83 -12.78 15.36
CA SER A 107 -4.53 -12.69 13.93
C SER A 107 -5.52 -11.84 13.14
N TRP A 108 -6.36 -11.04 13.80
CA TRP A 108 -7.17 -10.05 13.10
C TRP A 108 -6.24 -9.14 12.31
N ASN A 109 -6.62 -8.80 11.10
CA ASN A 109 -5.86 -7.83 10.34
C ASN A 109 -6.77 -7.11 9.37
N HIS A 110 -6.46 -5.86 9.09
CA HIS A 110 -7.23 -5.05 8.16
C HIS A 110 -6.39 -3.88 7.70
N LEU A 111 -6.61 -3.48 6.47
CA LEU A 111 -5.96 -2.29 5.93
C LEU A 111 -6.57 -1.07 6.61
N VAL A 112 -5.71 -0.17 7.08
CA VAL A 112 -6.14 1.05 7.77
C VAL A 112 -6.19 2.21 6.81
N LYS A 113 -5.10 2.42 6.08
CA LYS A 113 -5.02 3.49 5.11
C LYS A 113 -3.86 3.24 4.17
N SER A 114 -3.87 3.95 3.06
CA SER A 114 -2.73 3.98 2.18
C SER A 114 -2.47 5.44 1.79
N TYR A 115 -1.25 5.73 1.41
CA TYR A 115 -0.87 7.07 0.99
C TYR A 115 0.42 7.00 0.19
N VAL A 116 0.81 8.15 -0.37
CA VAL A 116 2.00 8.26 -1.19
C VAL A 116 3.02 9.13 -0.47
N LEU A 117 4.25 8.69 -0.47
CA LEU A 117 5.39 9.45 0.05
C LEU A 117 6.43 9.58 -1.05
N GLY A 118 7.51 10.28 -0.72
CA GLY A 118 8.62 10.46 -1.64
C GLY A 118 8.52 11.74 -2.41
N ALA A 119 9.59 12.10 -3.12
CA ALA A 119 9.63 13.32 -3.87
C ALA A 119 8.60 13.26 -4.97
N ALA A 120 7.91 14.38 -5.19
CA ALA A 120 6.96 14.45 -6.27
C ALA A 120 7.70 14.16 -7.56
N ARG A 121 7.11 13.30 -8.38
CA ARG A 121 7.69 13.01 -9.66
C ARG A 121 7.67 14.24 -10.49
N LYS A 122 8.81 14.58 -11.05
CA LYS A 122 8.86 15.67 -11.97
C LYS A 122 7.98 15.35 -13.13
N ALA A 123 7.20 16.33 -13.54
CA ALA A 123 6.38 16.16 -14.71
C ALA A 123 7.29 15.76 -15.83
N ARG A 124 7.12 14.60 -16.36
CA ARG A 124 7.80 14.24 -17.54
C ARG A 124 7.31 15.09 -18.63
N PRO A 125 8.18 15.53 -19.50
CA PRO A 125 7.70 16.16 -20.70
C PRO A 125 6.74 15.19 -21.31
N THR A 126 5.53 15.61 -21.44
CA THR A 126 4.55 14.76 -22.02
C THR A 126 4.98 14.47 -23.40
N ARG A 127 5.15 13.24 -23.66
CA ARG A 127 5.26 12.85 -25.00
C ARG A 127 4.02 13.17 -25.67
N PRO A 128 4.07 13.81 -26.77
CA PRO A 128 2.87 13.99 -27.54
C PRO A 128 2.28 12.62 -27.75
N PRO A 129 1.04 12.53 -27.55
CA PRO A 129 0.42 11.25 -27.80
C PRO A 129 0.65 10.91 -29.21
N GLY A 130 1.06 9.93 -29.43
CA GLY A 130 1.35 9.60 -30.68
C GLY A 130 2.51 10.26 -31.14
N GLY A 131 2.90 10.99 -30.67
CA GLY A 131 4.02 11.53 -31.11
C GLY A 131 4.73 10.40 -31.48
N SER A 132 4.27 10.30 -31.48
CA SER A 132 4.55 9.59 -31.58
C SER A 132 4.48 8.81 -32.40
N ARG A 133 4.21 8.80 -32.67
CA ARG A 133 4.13 8.11 -33.26
C ARG A 133 4.05 8.26 -34.33
N SER A 134 4.20 8.78 -34.65
CA SER A 134 4.09 8.91 -35.47
C SER A 134 4.72 8.56 -36.17
N THR A 135 4.87 8.58 -36.47
CA THR A 135 5.31 8.28 -37.00
C THR A 135 5.35 7.37 -37.59
N ARG A 136 5.07 7.09 -37.81
CA ARG A 136 4.98 6.23 -38.30
C ARG A 136 4.57 6.08 -39.21
N THR A 137 4.34 6.51 -39.42
CA THR A 137 3.97 6.34 -40.15
C THR A 137 4.32 6.32 -41.09
N ALA A 138 4.61 6.58 -41.48
CA ALA A 138 4.88 6.45 -42.25
C ALA A 138 5.30 5.66 -42.76
N ARG A 139 5.19 5.42 -42.64
CA ARG A 139 5.47 4.67 -43.12
C ARG A 139 5.18 4.13 -43.77
N ASP A 140 4.77 4.35 -43.62
CA ASP A 140 4.59 3.80 -44.18
C ASP A 140 4.59 3.74 -45.05
N GLY A 141 4.55 4.19 -45.08
CA GLY A 141 4.70 4.10 -45.75
C GLY A 141 4.94 3.86 -46.50
N ALA A 142 5.25 3.92 -46.69
CA ALA A 142 5.59 3.62 -47.36
C ALA A 142 5.60 2.79 -47.88
N ARG A 143 5.33 2.52 -47.91
CA ARG A 143 5.32 1.83 -48.33
C ARG A 143 5.00 1.52 -49.25
N THR A 144 4.75 1.68 -49.33
CA THR A 144 4.33 1.39 -49.95
C THR A 144 4.48 1.28 -51.04
N ALA A 145 4.72 1.30 -51.40
CA ALA A 145 4.82 1.13 -52.27
C ALA A 145 5.10 0.41 -52.95
N SER A 146 4.98 0.12 -53.15
CA SER A 146 5.14 -0.55 -53.68
C SER A 146 5.24 -1.11 -54.41
N GLU A 147 5.02 -1.22 -54.61
CA GLU A 147 5.11 -1.79 -54.99
C GLU A 147 5.46 -2.12 -55.59
#